data_a76960eb6796e5734ab6f2af123e3f96
#
_entry.id   a76960eb6796e5734ab6f2af123e3f96
#
_cell.length_a   1.000
_cell.length_b   1.000
_cell.length_c   1.000
_cell.angle_alpha   90.00
_cell.angle_beta   90.00
_cell.angle_gamma   90.00
#
_symmetry.space_group_name_H-M   'P 1'
#
loop_
_entity.id
_entity.type
_entity.pdbx_description
1 polymer ?
#
loop_
_entity_poly.entity_id
_entity_poly.type
_entity_poly.pdbx_seq_one_letter_code
_entity_poly.pdbx_strand_id
1 'polypeptide(L)'
;MTDSPCPFCHPDPTQVFHADEHILGLWDRFPASPGHALLVPRAHIPDWFSAGPELQRALTCAIEIAKAEIEKNHHPDGYNIGLNVGAAAGQTVFHLHLHVIPRYAGDVADPRGGIRYAIPHKANYLRADDSPPPPYLAQLPHGRAVVTGGAEDPLLPHLIAHLNHATAVDIAVAFTLASGAGILAPYLEDVLNRGG
;
A
#
# COMPACT_ATOMS: atom_id res chain seq x y z
N MET A 1 -14.32 -8.64 17.03
CA MET A 1 -13.36 -7.52 17.19
C MET A 1 -12.36 -8.00 18.23
N THR A 2 -11.11 -8.18 17.84
CA THR A 2 -10.08 -8.65 18.78
C THR A 2 -9.76 -7.50 19.73
N ASP A 3 -9.93 -7.74 21.02
CA ASP A 3 -9.62 -6.84 22.15
C ASP A 3 -8.08 -6.66 22.33
N SER A 4 -7.35 -6.58 21.24
CA SER A 4 -5.92 -6.34 21.28
C SER A 4 -5.67 -4.84 21.51
N PRO A 5 -4.88 -4.46 22.53
CA PRO A 5 -4.58 -3.06 22.78
C PRO A 5 -3.93 -2.43 21.54
N CYS A 6 -4.23 -1.17 21.28
CA CYS A 6 -3.69 -0.42 20.13
C CYS A 6 -2.15 -0.49 20.13
N PRO A 7 -1.50 -0.98 19.06
CA PRO A 7 -0.05 -1.17 19.02
C PRO A 7 0.73 0.16 19.10
N PHE A 8 0.09 1.26 18.73
CA PHE A 8 0.71 2.59 18.77
C PHE A 8 0.55 3.31 20.11
N CYS A 9 -0.42 2.89 20.94
CA CYS A 9 -0.51 3.36 22.32
C CYS A 9 0.55 2.67 23.20
N HIS A 10 0.96 1.46 22.84
CA HIS A 10 1.93 0.64 23.57
C HIS A 10 2.97 0.05 22.59
N PRO A 11 3.78 0.91 21.95
CA PRO A 11 4.77 0.44 20.97
C PRO A 11 5.88 -0.36 21.69
N ASP A 12 6.48 -1.28 20.95
CA ASP A 12 7.71 -1.92 21.37
C ASP A 12 8.81 -0.87 21.53
N PRO A 13 9.44 -0.72 22.71
CA PRO A 13 10.49 0.26 22.92
C PRO A 13 11.67 0.14 21.94
N THR A 14 11.92 -1.05 21.40
CA THR A 14 13.01 -1.26 20.43
C THR A 14 12.71 -0.65 19.05
N GLN A 15 11.46 -0.36 18.78
CA GLN A 15 11.04 0.29 17.52
C GLN A 15 11.04 1.82 17.62
N VAL A 16 11.14 2.39 18.83
CA VAL A 16 11.07 3.83 19.05
C VAL A 16 12.42 4.47 18.75
N PHE A 17 12.52 5.28 17.70
CA PHE A 17 13.72 6.07 17.41
C PHE A 17 13.61 7.53 17.87
N HIS A 18 12.38 8.02 18.05
CA HIS A 18 12.11 9.39 18.51
C HIS A 18 10.91 9.42 19.45
N ALA A 19 10.98 10.27 20.47
CA ALA A 19 9.88 10.52 21.38
C ALA A 19 9.97 11.96 21.93
N ASP A 20 8.95 12.77 21.65
CA ASP A 20 8.77 14.08 22.29
C ASP A 20 7.44 14.16 23.04
N GLU A 21 6.97 15.34 23.37
CA GLU A 21 5.70 15.56 24.09
C GLU A 21 4.46 15.09 23.30
N HIS A 22 4.50 15.18 21.98
CA HIS A 22 3.35 14.98 21.10
C HIS A 22 3.48 13.75 20.21
N ILE A 23 4.68 13.43 19.74
CA ILE A 23 4.93 12.49 18.65
C ILE A 23 5.88 11.37 19.10
N LEU A 24 5.60 10.17 18.60
CA LEU A 24 6.52 9.04 18.57
C LEU A 24 6.98 8.80 17.15
N GLY A 25 8.28 8.61 16.94
CA GLY A 25 8.86 8.07 15.71
C GLY A 25 9.14 6.60 15.90
N LEU A 26 8.57 5.75 15.06
CA LEU A 26 8.68 4.30 15.14
C LEU A 26 9.24 3.73 13.84
N TRP A 27 10.13 2.75 13.93
CA TRP A 27 10.41 1.88 12.79
C TRP A 27 9.20 0.99 12.53
N ASP A 28 8.75 0.95 11.27
CA ASP A 28 7.62 0.10 10.90
C ASP A 28 7.98 -1.38 11.09
N ARG A 29 7.09 -2.13 11.73
CA ARG A 29 7.25 -3.58 11.95
C ARG A 29 7.17 -4.38 10.65
N PHE A 30 6.49 -3.85 9.63
CA PHE A 30 6.31 -4.45 8.31
C PHE A 30 6.79 -3.49 7.22
N PRO A 31 8.10 -3.19 7.19
CA PRO A 31 8.62 -2.12 6.36
C PRO A 31 8.42 -2.39 4.87
N ALA A 32 7.89 -1.40 4.15
CA ALA A 32 7.77 -1.45 2.70
C ALA A 32 9.13 -1.32 2.00
N SER A 33 10.10 -0.68 2.66
CA SER A 33 11.48 -0.52 2.22
C SER A 33 12.41 -0.36 3.43
N PRO A 34 13.72 -0.55 3.31
CA PRO A 34 14.66 -0.32 4.41
C PRO A 34 14.52 1.10 4.96
N GLY A 35 14.38 1.21 6.29
CA GLY A 35 14.21 2.51 6.96
C GLY A 35 12.79 3.07 6.92
N HIS A 36 11.76 2.30 6.57
CA HIS A 36 10.37 2.74 6.65
C HIS A 36 10.00 3.13 8.08
N ALA A 37 9.62 4.38 8.26
CA ALA A 37 9.29 4.98 9.54
C ALA A 37 7.82 5.39 9.62
N LEU A 38 7.28 5.36 10.84
CA LEU A 38 5.95 5.86 11.19
C LEU A 38 6.10 7.02 12.17
N LEU A 39 5.34 8.08 11.94
CA LEU A 39 5.16 9.18 12.89
C LEU A 39 3.76 9.10 13.47
N VAL A 40 3.68 8.93 14.77
CA VAL A 40 2.45 8.59 15.49
C VAL A 40 2.23 9.58 16.62
N PRO A 41 1.05 10.20 16.77
CA PRO A 41 0.77 11.00 17.95
C PRO A 41 0.71 10.11 19.21
N ARG A 42 1.19 10.62 20.34
CA ARG A 42 1.04 9.93 21.63
C ARG A 42 -0.43 9.81 22.06
N ALA A 43 -1.24 10.83 21.72
CA ALA A 43 -2.67 10.80 21.95
C ALA A 43 -3.33 9.84 20.96
N HIS A 44 -4.20 8.95 21.45
CA HIS A 44 -4.96 8.05 20.60
C HIS A 44 -6.02 8.84 19.81
N ILE A 45 -5.67 9.23 18.60
CA ILE A 45 -6.53 9.97 17.66
C ILE A 45 -6.71 9.08 16.43
N PRO A 46 -7.95 8.85 15.96
CA PRO A 46 -8.20 7.85 14.94
C PRO A 46 -7.60 8.20 13.58
N ASP A 47 -7.62 9.47 13.18
CA ASP A 47 -7.23 9.90 11.84
C ASP A 47 -6.77 11.36 11.79
N TRP A 48 -6.32 11.78 10.60
CA TRP A 48 -5.82 13.13 10.32
C TRP A 48 -6.85 14.24 10.54
N PHE A 49 -8.10 13.99 10.15
CA PHE A 49 -9.15 15.02 10.22
C PHE A 49 -9.69 15.21 11.64
N SER A 50 -9.48 14.21 12.48
CA SER A 50 -9.76 14.29 13.93
C SER A 50 -8.64 14.98 14.72
N ALA A 51 -7.47 15.17 14.11
CA ALA A 51 -6.34 15.84 14.72
C ALA A 51 -6.49 17.37 14.61
N GLY A 52 -6.26 18.07 15.71
CA GLY A 52 -6.20 19.53 15.69
C GLY A 52 -4.97 20.06 14.94
N PRO A 53 -5.00 21.35 14.53
CA PRO A 53 -3.93 21.95 13.70
C PRO A 53 -2.55 21.96 14.36
N GLU A 54 -2.47 21.98 15.67
CA GLU A 54 -1.20 21.89 16.40
C GLU A 54 -0.55 20.54 16.23
N LEU A 55 -1.34 19.48 16.39
CA LEU A 55 -0.85 18.10 16.22
C LEU A 55 -0.51 17.78 14.76
N GLN A 56 -1.31 18.27 13.81
CA GLN A 56 -0.99 18.17 12.38
C GLN A 56 0.33 18.85 12.04
N ARG A 57 0.59 20.02 12.64
CA ARG A 57 1.87 20.72 12.48
C ARG A 57 3.02 19.94 13.11
N ALA A 58 2.82 19.40 14.32
CA ALA A 58 3.85 18.58 14.99
C ALA A 58 4.22 17.36 14.14
N LEU A 59 3.23 16.63 13.60
CA LEU A 59 3.48 15.50 12.69
C LEU A 59 4.25 15.92 11.44
N THR A 60 3.88 17.06 10.86
CA THR A 60 4.56 17.57 9.66
C THR A 60 6.01 17.94 9.95
N CYS A 61 6.29 18.59 11.09
CA CYS A 61 7.66 18.93 11.51
C CYS A 61 8.49 17.66 11.81
N ALA A 62 7.86 16.61 12.35
CA ALA A 62 8.53 15.36 12.68
C ALA A 62 9.03 14.59 11.43
N ILE A 63 8.56 14.93 10.23
CA ILE A 63 9.06 14.34 8.98
C ILE A 63 10.57 14.59 8.82
N GLU A 64 11.05 15.78 9.13
CA GLU A 64 12.47 16.10 9.05
C GLU A 64 13.29 15.31 10.09
N ILE A 65 12.70 15.05 11.26
CA ILE A 65 13.33 14.21 12.28
C ILE A 65 13.45 12.76 11.78
N ALA A 66 12.37 12.22 11.22
CA ALA A 66 12.39 10.87 10.66
C ALA A 66 13.40 10.76 9.52
N LYS A 67 13.42 11.74 8.60
CA LYS A 67 14.40 11.80 7.51
C LYS A 67 15.82 11.76 8.03
N ALA A 68 16.15 12.62 8.99
CA ALA A 68 17.49 12.68 9.57
C ALA A 68 17.88 11.36 10.26
N GLU A 69 16.94 10.68 10.91
CA GLU A 69 17.19 9.39 11.56
C GLU A 69 17.40 8.27 10.53
N ILE A 70 16.60 8.25 9.46
CA ILE A 70 16.74 7.30 8.36
C ILE A 70 18.12 7.45 7.70
N GLU A 71 18.54 8.67 7.42
CA GLU A 71 19.79 8.96 6.69
C GLU A 71 21.07 8.63 7.49
N LYS A 72 20.98 8.35 8.79
CA LYS A 72 22.11 7.84 9.57
C LYS A 72 22.59 6.46 9.10
N ASN A 73 21.66 5.60 8.68
CA ASN A 73 21.93 4.20 8.37
C ASN A 73 21.55 3.81 6.93
N HIS A 74 20.81 4.67 6.24
CA HIS A 74 20.29 4.43 4.91
C HIS A 74 20.57 5.63 4.02
N HIS A 75 20.68 5.41 2.72
CA HIS A 75 20.95 6.46 1.73
C HIS A 75 19.87 6.41 0.65
N PRO A 76 18.63 6.81 0.96
CA PRO A 76 17.54 6.78 0.00
C PRO A 76 17.70 7.82 -1.09
N ASP A 77 17.24 7.50 -2.30
CA ASP A 77 17.19 8.41 -3.45
C ASP A 77 15.94 9.30 -3.43
N GLY A 78 14.96 8.99 -2.57
CA GLY A 78 13.72 9.74 -2.44
C GLY A 78 12.83 9.21 -1.34
N TYR A 79 11.62 9.79 -1.24
CA TYR A 79 10.64 9.40 -0.21
C TYR A 79 9.23 9.39 -0.78
N ASN A 80 8.40 8.46 -0.31
CA ASN A 80 6.95 8.58 -0.33
C ASN A 80 6.49 8.87 1.08
N ILE A 81 5.72 9.95 1.25
CA ILE A 81 5.21 10.39 2.55
C ILE A 81 3.69 10.47 2.44
N GLY A 82 2.98 9.88 3.39
CA GLY A 82 1.53 9.88 3.34
C GLY A 82 0.89 9.16 4.52
N LEU A 83 -0.43 9.20 4.54
CA LEU A 83 -1.25 8.55 5.55
C LEU A 83 -2.53 7.96 4.92
N ASN A 84 -3.07 6.94 5.56
CA ASN A 84 -4.34 6.34 5.18
C ASN A 84 -5.43 6.83 6.13
N VAL A 85 -6.55 7.30 5.61
CA VAL A 85 -7.68 7.76 6.41
C VAL A 85 -8.92 6.93 6.08
N GLY A 86 -9.36 6.15 7.04
CA GLY A 86 -10.49 5.24 6.92
C GLY A 86 -10.16 3.89 6.26
N ALA A 87 -11.03 2.92 6.46
CA ALA A 87 -10.83 1.54 5.99
C ALA A 87 -10.71 1.46 4.45
N ALA A 88 -11.50 2.24 3.71
CA ALA A 88 -11.45 2.27 2.25
C ALA A 88 -10.12 2.79 1.69
N ALA A 89 -9.37 3.57 2.48
CA ALA A 89 -8.03 4.02 2.13
C ALA A 89 -6.92 3.08 2.66
N GLY A 90 -7.28 1.93 3.25
CA GLY A 90 -6.33 0.95 3.76
C GLY A 90 -5.87 1.20 5.20
N GLN A 91 -6.54 2.05 5.97
CA GLN A 91 -6.23 2.20 7.39
C GLN A 91 -6.66 0.95 8.15
N THR A 92 -5.69 0.21 8.71
CA THR A 92 -5.94 -1.01 9.49
C THR A 92 -5.85 -0.79 10.99
N VAL A 93 -5.08 0.20 11.44
CA VAL A 93 -4.98 0.64 12.82
C VAL A 93 -5.63 2.02 12.93
N PHE A 94 -6.75 2.12 13.66
CA PHE A 94 -7.46 3.38 13.87
C PHE A 94 -6.81 4.21 14.98
N HIS A 95 -5.56 4.51 14.77
CA HIS A 95 -4.73 5.47 15.46
C HIS A 95 -3.90 6.15 14.38
N LEU A 96 -3.99 7.46 14.28
CA LEU A 96 -3.31 8.26 13.27
C LEU A 96 -1.81 7.90 13.19
N HIS A 97 -1.34 7.62 12.00
CA HIS A 97 0.07 7.39 11.71
C HIS A 97 0.41 7.89 10.32
N LEU A 98 1.52 8.58 10.22
CA LEU A 98 2.06 9.09 8.98
C LEU A 98 3.26 8.24 8.58
N HIS A 99 3.21 7.69 7.37
CA HIS A 99 4.30 6.90 6.81
C HIS A 99 5.37 7.80 6.19
N VAL A 100 6.63 7.50 6.48
CA VAL A 100 7.81 8.04 5.80
C VAL A 100 8.55 6.87 5.19
N ILE A 101 8.37 6.67 3.90
CA ILE A 101 8.85 5.49 3.16
C ILE A 101 10.04 5.90 2.31
N PRO A 102 11.27 5.51 2.67
CA PRO A 102 12.44 5.71 1.82
C PRO A 102 12.29 4.97 0.49
N ARG A 103 12.79 5.57 -0.57
CA ARG A 103 12.78 5.00 -1.91
C ARG A 103 14.19 4.91 -2.45
N TYR A 104 14.45 3.84 -3.19
CA TYR A 104 15.78 3.55 -3.74
C TYR A 104 15.68 3.35 -5.23
N ALA A 105 16.68 3.82 -5.98
CA ALA A 105 16.71 3.64 -7.43
C ALA A 105 16.64 2.14 -7.77
N GLY A 106 15.66 1.76 -8.57
CA GLY A 106 15.41 0.36 -8.96
C GLY A 106 14.59 -0.48 -7.97
N ASP A 107 14.08 0.10 -6.89
CA ASP A 107 13.21 -0.60 -5.94
C ASP A 107 11.87 -1.05 -6.56
N VAL A 108 11.43 -0.37 -7.61
CA VAL A 108 10.34 -0.77 -8.49
C VAL A 108 10.71 -0.50 -9.95
N ALA A 109 10.11 -1.25 -10.87
CA ALA A 109 10.41 -1.12 -12.30
C ALA A 109 10.01 0.26 -12.89
N ASP A 110 8.93 0.85 -12.41
CA ASP A 110 8.45 2.18 -12.82
C ASP A 110 7.91 2.95 -11.62
N PRO A 111 8.68 3.90 -11.06
CA PRO A 111 8.26 4.66 -9.88
C PRO A 111 7.27 5.80 -10.19
N ARG A 112 7.00 6.08 -11.48
CA ARG A 112 6.15 7.20 -11.89
C ARG A 112 4.72 7.03 -11.38
N GLY A 113 4.21 8.08 -10.76
CA GLY A 113 2.91 8.06 -10.10
C GLY A 113 3.01 7.95 -8.57
N GLY A 114 4.06 7.32 -8.01
CA GLY A 114 4.34 7.31 -6.57
C GLY A 114 3.12 7.00 -5.71
N ILE A 115 2.71 7.93 -4.86
CA ILE A 115 1.52 7.85 -3.97
C ILE A 115 0.22 7.47 -4.72
N ARG A 116 0.11 7.78 -6.01
CA ARG A 116 -1.07 7.45 -6.80
C ARG A 116 -1.27 5.95 -7.01
N TYR A 117 -0.27 5.11 -6.67
CA TYR A 117 -0.41 3.65 -6.66
C TYR A 117 -1.40 3.13 -5.61
N ALA A 118 -1.95 4.00 -4.75
CA ALA A 118 -3.17 3.71 -4.01
C ALA A 118 -4.34 3.27 -4.94
N ILE A 119 -4.33 3.75 -6.20
CA ILE A 119 -5.23 3.29 -7.27
C ILE A 119 -4.34 2.84 -8.45
N PRO A 120 -3.89 1.57 -8.50
CA PRO A 120 -2.80 1.12 -9.38
C PRO A 120 -3.01 1.43 -10.86
N HIS A 121 -4.21 1.20 -11.40
CA HIS A 121 -4.53 1.45 -12.81
C HIS A 121 -4.62 2.94 -13.17
N LYS A 122 -4.61 3.85 -12.19
CA LYS A 122 -4.60 5.30 -12.36
C LYS A 122 -3.27 5.94 -11.92
N ALA A 123 -2.32 5.14 -11.47
CA ALA A 123 -1.10 5.64 -10.85
C ALA A 123 -0.23 6.38 -11.86
N ASN A 124 0.20 5.71 -12.91
CA ASN A 124 1.06 6.32 -13.92
C ASN A 124 0.24 7.09 -14.97
N TYR A 125 0.04 8.37 -14.71
CA TYR A 125 -0.71 9.28 -15.61
C TYR A 125 0.05 9.68 -16.88
N LEU A 126 1.33 9.29 -16.99
CA LEU A 126 2.15 9.49 -18.19
C LEU A 126 2.05 8.29 -19.15
N ARG A 127 1.46 7.17 -18.71
CA ARG A 127 1.01 6.17 -19.67
C ARG A 127 -0.16 6.75 -20.43
N ALA A 128 0.00 6.89 -21.74
CA ALA A 128 -1.15 7.09 -22.62
C ALA A 128 -2.13 5.93 -22.38
N ASP A 129 -3.44 6.21 -22.30
CA ASP A 129 -4.48 5.16 -22.23
C ASP A 129 -4.42 4.20 -23.45
N ASP A 130 -3.70 4.60 -24.50
CA ASP A 130 -3.37 3.83 -25.70
C ASP A 130 -2.09 2.97 -25.56
N SER A 131 -1.49 2.85 -24.38
CA SER A 131 -0.40 1.88 -24.22
C SER A 131 -0.95 0.50 -24.58
N PRO A 132 -0.41 -0.18 -25.59
CA PRO A 132 -0.89 -1.51 -25.91
C PRO A 132 -0.82 -2.37 -24.66
N PRO A 133 -1.79 -3.24 -24.47
CA PRO A 133 -1.73 -4.21 -23.37
C PRO A 133 -0.34 -4.87 -23.43
N PRO A 134 0.21 -5.25 -22.27
CA PRO A 134 1.52 -5.93 -22.23
C PRO A 134 1.57 -6.98 -23.33
N PRO A 135 2.72 -7.15 -24.01
CA PRO A 135 2.81 -7.95 -25.25
C PRO A 135 2.29 -9.38 -25.14
N TYR A 136 2.22 -9.92 -23.90
CA TYR A 136 1.61 -11.22 -23.65
C TYR A 136 0.07 -11.24 -23.76
N LEU A 137 -0.63 -10.10 -23.60
CA LEU A 137 -2.07 -10.00 -23.83
C LEU A 137 -2.44 -9.80 -25.31
N ALA A 138 -1.51 -9.29 -26.11
CA ALA A 138 -1.75 -9.00 -27.53
C ALA A 138 -1.64 -10.22 -28.46
N GLN A 139 -1.17 -11.37 -27.96
CA GLN A 139 -0.78 -12.49 -28.82
C GLN A 139 -1.72 -13.71 -28.78
N LEU A 140 -2.82 -13.66 -28.06
CA LEU A 140 -3.72 -14.81 -27.96
C LEU A 140 -4.98 -14.63 -28.78
N PRO A 141 -5.25 -15.52 -29.74
CA PRO A 141 -6.51 -15.50 -30.45
C PRO A 141 -7.68 -15.75 -29.46
N HIS A 142 -8.72 -14.94 -29.58
CA HIS A 142 -9.98 -15.07 -28.82
C HIS A 142 -9.91 -14.75 -27.30
N GLY A 143 -9.06 -13.81 -26.88
CA GLY A 143 -9.05 -13.34 -25.50
C GLY A 143 -8.58 -14.39 -24.47
N ARG A 144 -7.82 -15.39 -24.88
CA ARG A 144 -7.22 -16.38 -23.99
C ARG A 144 -5.83 -15.93 -23.56
N ALA A 145 -5.58 -15.94 -22.28
CA ALA A 145 -4.25 -15.69 -21.69
C ALA A 145 -3.71 -16.98 -21.04
N VAL A 146 -2.44 -17.28 -21.30
CA VAL A 146 -1.71 -18.30 -20.56
C VAL A 146 -0.70 -17.58 -19.69
N VAL A 147 -0.81 -17.77 -18.38
CA VAL A 147 0.11 -17.23 -17.38
C VAL A 147 0.81 -18.39 -16.71
N THR A 148 2.13 -18.37 -16.72
CA THR A 148 2.94 -19.48 -16.20
C THR A 148 3.09 -19.44 -14.69
N GLY A 149 2.87 -18.28 -14.06
CA GLY A 149 3.08 -18.07 -12.64
C GLY A 149 4.57 -17.93 -12.28
N GLY A 150 4.85 -17.57 -11.04
CA GLY A 150 6.21 -17.40 -10.53
C GLY A 150 6.62 -15.93 -10.43
N ALA A 151 7.89 -15.68 -10.10
CA ALA A 151 8.40 -14.33 -9.86
C ALA A 151 8.45 -13.46 -11.13
N GLU A 152 8.73 -14.10 -12.27
CA GLU A 152 8.87 -13.41 -13.57
C GLU A 152 7.51 -13.12 -14.23
N ASP A 153 6.48 -13.88 -13.90
CA ASP A 153 5.14 -13.76 -14.49
C ASP A 153 4.08 -14.14 -13.44
N PRO A 154 3.85 -13.29 -12.43
CA PRO A 154 2.95 -13.58 -11.33
C PRO A 154 1.49 -13.61 -11.78
N LEU A 155 0.75 -14.67 -11.44
CA LEU A 155 -0.63 -14.91 -11.84
C LEU A 155 -1.60 -13.81 -11.37
N LEU A 156 -1.44 -13.32 -10.15
CA LEU A 156 -2.42 -12.42 -9.51
C LEU A 156 -2.65 -11.10 -10.27
N PRO A 157 -1.62 -10.36 -10.73
CA PRO A 157 -1.83 -9.15 -11.52
C PRO A 157 -2.60 -9.39 -12.82
N HIS A 158 -2.35 -10.53 -13.49
CA HIS A 158 -3.07 -10.89 -14.71
C HIS A 158 -4.54 -11.18 -14.44
N LEU A 159 -4.80 -11.91 -13.37
CA LEU A 159 -6.16 -12.26 -12.97
C LEU A 159 -6.98 -11.01 -12.63
N ILE A 160 -6.42 -10.09 -11.84
CA ILE A 160 -7.06 -8.82 -11.49
C ILE A 160 -7.33 -7.98 -12.74
N ALA A 161 -6.36 -7.88 -13.66
CA ALA A 161 -6.53 -7.13 -14.90
C ALA A 161 -7.69 -7.65 -15.76
N HIS A 162 -7.85 -8.98 -15.83
CA HIS A 162 -8.97 -9.58 -16.56
C HIS A 162 -10.31 -9.42 -15.86
N LEU A 163 -10.35 -9.58 -14.54
CA LEU A 163 -11.59 -9.44 -13.76
C LEU A 163 -12.17 -8.03 -13.83
N ASN A 164 -11.34 -7.01 -13.90
CA ASN A 164 -11.77 -5.62 -14.01
C ASN A 164 -12.60 -5.30 -15.28
N HIS A 165 -12.52 -6.13 -16.29
CA HIS A 165 -13.24 -5.96 -17.57
C HIS A 165 -14.23 -7.09 -17.89
N ALA A 166 -14.29 -8.12 -17.05
CA ALA A 166 -15.15 -9.26 -17.27
C ALA A 166 -16.61 -8.95 -16.89
N THR A 167 -17.55 -9.51 -17.64
CA THR A 167 -18.98 -9.54 -17.32
C THR A 167 -19.44 -10.91 -16.83
N ALA A 168 -18.63 -11.94 -17.08
CA ALA A 168 -18.82 -13.28 -16.57
C ALA A 168 -17.45 -13.96 -16.37
N VAL A 169 -17.31 -14.81 -15.36
CA VAL A 169 -16.07 -15.52 -15.07
C VAL A 169 -16.36 -16.97 -14.70
N ASP A 170 -15.71 -17.88 -15.40
CA ASP A 170 -15.62 -19.29 -15.02
C ASP A 170 -14.19 -19.57 -14.52
N ILE A 171 -14.07 -19.90 -13.24
CA ILE A 171 -12.78 -20.20 -12.62
C ILE A 171 -12.74 -21.68 -12.21
N ALA A 172 -11.88 -22.46 -12.88
CA ALA A 172 -11.55 -23.80 -12.45
C ALA A 172 -10.17 -23.79 -11.76
N VAL A 173 -10.14 -24.03 -10.45
CA VAL A 173 -8.91 -24.02 -9.67
C VAL A 173 -8.70 -25.39 -9.03
N ALA A 174 -7.54 -26.01 -9.28
CA ALA A 174 -7.20 -27.29 -8.69
C ALA A 174 -6.81 -27.17 -7.20
N PHE A 175 -6.22 -26.03 -6.80
CA PHE A 175 -5.80 -25.77 -5.42
C PHE A 175 -5.98 -24.29 -5.08
N THR A 176 -6.83 -23.97 -4.12
CA THR A 176 -6.97 -22.62 -3.54
C THR A 176 -6.66 -22.68 -2.05
N LEU A 177 -5.70 -21.89 -1.61
CA LEU A 177 -5.56 -21.59 -0.20
C LEU A 177 -6.66 -20.55 0.16
N ALA A 178 -7.26 -20.66 1.36
CA ALA A 178 -8.28 -19.75 1.83
C ALA A 178 -7.84 -18.26 1.75
N SER A 179 -6.54 -17.99 1.95
CA SER A 179 -5.94 -16.67 1.79
C SER A 179 -6.01 -16.13 0.35
N GLY A 180 -5.82 -17.02 -0.63
CA GLY A 180 -5.91 -16.64 -2.06
C GLY A 180 -7.33 -16.34 -2.50
N ALA A 181 -8.30 -17.12 -2.03
CA ALA A 181 -9.72 -16.86 -2.30
C ALA A 181 -10.18 -15.52 -1.71
N GLY A 182 -9.72 -15.17 -0.50
CA GLY A 182 -10.01 -13.88 0.12
C GLY A 182 -9.47 -12.68 -0.66
N ILE A 183 -8.33 -12.81 -1.32
CA ILE A 183 -7.76 -11.74 -2.15
C ILE A 183 -8.60 -11.50 -3.42
N LEU A 184 -9.20 -12.54 -3.98
CA LEU A 184 -10.00 -12.44 -5.22
C LEU A 184 -11.47 -12.09 -4.99
N ALA A 185 -12.02 -12.33 -3.81
CA ALA A 185 -13.41 -12.13 -3.49
C ALA A 185 -13.97 -10.76 -3.90
N PRO A 186 -13.32 -9.62 -3.60
CA PRO A 186 -13.82 -8.29 -3.98
C PRO A 186 -13.96 -8.12 -5.50
N TYR A 187 -13.05 -8.69 -6.27
CA TYR A 187 -13.05 -8.59 -7.74
C TYR A 187 -14.14 -9.48 -8.38
N LEU A 188 -14.40 -10.64 -7.79
CA LEU A 188 -15.46 -11.54 -8.22
C LEU A 188 -16.85 -10.97 -7.91
N GLU A 189 -17.02 -10.36 -6.74
CA GLU A 189 -18.26 -9.66 -6.38
C GLU A 189 -18.56 -8.52 -7.36
N ASP A 190 -17.54 -7.76 -7.76
CA ASP A 190 -17.69 -6.67 -8.73
C ASP A 190 -18.10 -7.20 -10.12
N VAL A 191 -17.56 -8.33 -10.56
CA VAL A 191 -18.00 -9.00 -11.82
C VAL A 191 -19.46 -9.41 -11.74
N LEU A 192 -19.88 -10.03 -10.64
CA LEU A 192 -21.27 -10.46 -10.44
C LEU A 192 -22.24 -9.26 -10.48
N ASN A 193 -21.84 -8.14 -9.88
CA ASN A 193 -22.67 -6.93 -9.86
C ASN A 193 -22.77 -6.24 -11.24
N ARG A 194 -21.81 -6.48 -12.15
CA ARG A 194 -21.82 -5.92 -13.52
C ARG A 194 -22.57 -6.79 -14.51
N GLY A 195 -22.70 -8.09 -14.26
CA GLY A 195 -23.33 -9.05 -15.15
C GLY A 195 -24.79 -9.41 -14.81
N GLY A 196 -25.34 -8.81 -13.71
CA GLY A 196 -26.71 -9.06 -13.24
C GLY A 196 -27.74 -8.07 -13.78
#